data_3c6a4b3c9f48ab46244a1fc9536ad1aa
#
_entry.id   3c6a4b3c9f48ab46244a1fc9536ad1aa
#
_cell.length_a   1.000
_cell.length_b   1.000
_cell.length_c   1.000
_cell.angle_alpha   90.00
_cell.angle_beta   90.00
_cell.angle_gamma   90.00
#
_symmetry.space_group_name_H-M   'P 1'
#
loop_
_entity.id
_entity.type
_entity.pdbx_description
1 polymer ?
#
loop_
_entity_poly.entity_id
_entity_poly.type
_entity_poly.pdbx_seq_one_letter_code
_entity_poly.pdbx_strand_id
1 'polypeptide(L)'
;MIVIHDRELRLLLLAHLIRELAKRSETGVSGPEGLSGEQLEQLSALSSTDLVRLSEMTEPRVAIQIDAGSLEHGLRQVGYIGKRSKQLEYFIRNGATSNMHTKLFRISSSDVTLKRRLFSGTHSSLRRPTMPPHKVREAIQKRWFEIRKGKEQEPIRAEDYEELHADFSAETFATLWAVVNEFRD
;
A
#
# COMPACT_ATOMS: atom_id res chain seq x y z
N MET A 1 -21.58 9.94 -13.15
CA MET A 1 -21.05 11.16 -13.78
C MET A 1 -21.23 12.33 -12.81
N ILE A 2 -20.16 13.08 -12.50
CA ILE A 2 -20.16 14.23 -11.59
C ILE A 2 -19.87 15.48 -12.41
N VAL A 3 -20.82 16.42 -12.44
CA VAL A 3 -20.64 17.70 -13.16
C VAL A 3 -19.78 18.64 -12.32
N ILE A 4 -18.80 19.27 -12.95
CA ILE A 4 -17.87 20.17 -12.31
C ILE A 4 -18.37 21.61 -12.47
N HIS A 5 -18.75 22.24 -11.37
CA HIS A 5 -19.22 23.62 -11.31
C HIS A 5 -18.10 24.61 -10.96
N ASP A 6 -17.08 24.15 -10.24
CA ASP A 6 -15.94 24.99 -9.86
C ASP A 6 -15.13 25.41 -11.08
N ARG A 7 -14.91 26.74 -11.21
CA ARG A 7 -14.22 27.37 -12.36
C ARG A 7 -12.78 26.92 -12.47
N GLU A 8 -12.06 26.92 -11.33
CA GLU A 8 -10.62 26.62 -11.35
C GLU A 8 -10.42 25.14 -11.70
N LEU A 9 -11.24 24.26 -11.16
CA LEU A 9 -11.19 22.84 -11.47
C LEU A 9 -11.54 22.57 -12.94
N ARG A 10 -12.55 23.30 -13.51
CA ARG A 10 -12.86 23.20 -14.94
C ARG A 10 -11.67 23.64 -15.80
N LEU A 11 -11.02 24.77 -15.45
CA LEU A 11 -9.84 25.25 -16.17
C LEU A 11 -8.71 24.20 -16.14
N LEU A 12 -8.42 23.63 -14.98
CA LEU A 12 -7.40 22.59 -14.83
C LEU A 12 -7.71 21.35 -15.67
N LEU A 13 -8.96 20.89 -15.67
CA LEU A 13 -9.39 19.72 -16.46
C LEU A 13 -9.32 19.99 -17.97
N LEU A 14 -9.75 21.16 -18.45
CA LEU A 14 -9.64 21.55 -19.85
C LEU A 14 -8.17 21.68 -20.29
N ALA A 15 -7.32 22.30 -19.47
CA ALA A 15 -5.90 22.40 -19.73
C ALA A 15 -5.21 21.02 -19.75
N HIS A 16 -5.60 20.12 -18.86
CA HIS A 16 -5.12 18.74 -18.86
C HIS A 16 -5.56 17.99 -20.11
N LEU A 17 -6.83 18.11 -20.51
CA LEU A 17 -7.37 17.49 -21.71
C LEU A 17 -6.59 17.94 -22.97
N ILE A 18 -6.36 19.23 -23.14
CA ILE A 18 -5.59 19.76 -24.29
C ILE A 18 -4.16 19.19 -24.30
N ARG A 19 -3.52 19.10 -23.15
CA ARG A 19 -2.17 18.51 -23.03
C ARG A 19 -2.14 17.04 -23.40
N GLU A 20 -3.14 16.28 -22.97
CA GLU A 20 -3.25 14.86 -23.34
C GLU A 20 -3.58 14.67 -24.83
N LEU A 21 -4.39 15.56 -25.42
CA LEU A 21 -4.64 15.55 -26.87
C LEU A 21 -3.36 15.82 -27.68
N ALA A 22 -2.54 16.79 -27.26
CA ALA A 22 -1.26 17.07 -27.91
C ALA A 22 -0.34 15.85 -27.92
N LYS A 23 -0.22 15.13 -26.80
CA LYS A 23 0.57 13.89 -26.71
C LYS A 23 0.01 12.79 -27.60
N ARG A 24 -1.32 12.64 -27.70
CA ARG A 24 -1.98 11.59 -28.50
C ARG A 24 -1.88 11.86 -29.99
N SER A 25 -1.88 13.10 -30.43
CA SER A 25 -1.67 13.46 -31.84
C SER A 25 -0.28 12.99 -32.33
N GLU A 26 0.72 12.97 -31.44
CA GLU A 26 2.05 12.44 -31.74
C GLU A 26 2.06 10.89 -31.83
N THR A 27 1.16 10.20 -31.14
CA THR A 27 1.13 8.72 -31.05
C THR A 27 0.07 8.05 -31.94
N GLY A 28 -0.76 8.83 -32.66
CA GLY A 28 -1.80 8.31 -33.56
C GLY A 28 -2.97 7.59 -32.85
N VAL A 29 -3.14 7.78 -31.54
CA VAL A 29 -4.21 7.15 -30.75
C VAL A 29 -5.48 8.00 -30.83
N SER A 30 -6.65 7.36 -31.03
CA SER A 30 -7.97 8.01 -31.08
C SER A 30 -8.22 8.89 -29.86
N GLY A 31 -8.87 10.03 -30.09
CA GLY A 31 -9.25 10.98 -29.05
C GLY A 31 -10.21 10.41 -28.01
N PRO A 32 -10.53 11.17 -26.94
CA PRO A 32 -11.51 10.78 -25.93
C PRO A 32 -12.89 10.57 -26.57
N GLU A 33 -13.62 9.55 -26.10
CA GLU A 33 -14.97 9.28 -26.55
C GLU A 33 -15.88 10.49 -26.38
N GLY A 34 -16.71 10.79 -27.37
CA GLY A 34 -17.74 11.81 -27.32
C GLY A 34 -17.38 13.19 -27.91
N LEU A 35 -16.14 13.38 -28.38
CA LEU A 35 -15.74 14.59 -29.13
C LEU A 35 -15.39 14.24 -30.58
N SER A 36 -15.83 15.08 -31.52
CA SER A 36 -15.45 14.94 -32.93
C SER A 36 -14.01 15.40 -33.16
N GLY A 37 -13.37 14.95 -34.26
CA GLY A 37 -12.04 15.40 -34.64
C GLY A 37 -11.94 16.92 -34.76
N GLU A 38 -12.95 17.56 -35.38
CA GLU A 38 -13.03 19.01 -35.51
C GLU A 38 -13.08 19.72 -34.14
N GLN A 39 -13.86 19.19 -33.18
CA GLN A 39 -13.93 19.76 -31.82
C GLN A 39 -12.59 19.60 -31.09
N LEU A 40 -11.87 18.52 -31.33
CA LEU A 40 -10.54 18.30 -30.76
C LEU A 40 -9.49 19.26 -31.32
N GLU A 41 -9.56 19.53 -32.64
CA GLU A 41 -8.68 20.54 -33.30
C GLU A 41 -8.98 21.93 -32.76
N GLN A 42 -10.25 22.33 -32.70
CA GLN A 42 -10.66 23.61 -32.15
C GLN A 42 -10.20 23.80 -30.70
N LEU A 43 -10.36 22.78 -29.82
CA LEU A 43 -9.86 22.80 -28.45
C LEU A 43 -8.33 22.97 -28.40
N SER A 44 -7.61 22.24 -29.23
CA SER A 44 -6.14 22.31 -29.28
C SER A 44 -5.59 23.65 -29.77
N ALA A 45 -6.37 24.38 -30.58
CA ALA A 45 -6.01 25.68 -31.12
C ALA A 45 -6.35 26.87 -30.19
N LEU A 46 -7.02 26.61 -29.04
CA LEU A 46 -7.40 27.67 -28.10
C LEU A 46 -6.16 28.36 -27.49
N SER A 47 -6.21 29.69 -27.45
CA SER A 47 -5.27 30.45 -26.65
C SER A 47 -5.52 30.28 -25.16
N SER A 48 -4.51 30.54 -24.31
CA SER A 48 -4.65 30.51 -22.86
C SER A 48 -5.79 31.43 -22.35
N THR A 49 -5.97 32.58 -22.99
CA THR A 49 -7.04 33.53 -22.67
C THR A 49 -8.42 32.96 -23.00
N ASP A 50 -8.56 32.30 -24.16
CA ASP A 50 -9.83 31.74 -24.58
C ASP A 50 -10.18 30.46 -23.73
N LEU A 51 -9.17 29.72 -23.30
CA LEU A 51 -9.37 28.61 -22.38
C LEU A 51 -9.91 29.09 -21.02
N VAL A 52 -9.39 30.21 -20.51
CA VAL A 52 -9.93 30.84 -19.28
C VAL A 52 -11.38 31.25 -19.51
N ARG A 53 -11.70 31.93 -20.60
CA ARG A 53 -13.07 32.33 -20.95
C ARG A 53 -14.00 31.09 -21.04
N LEU A 54 -13.55 30.04 -21.72
CA LEU A 54 -14.33 28.80 -21.84
C LEU A 54 -14.61 28.19 -20.46
N SER A 55 -13.67 28.25 -19.53
CA SER A 55 -13.86 27.73 -18.14
C SER A 55 -14.87 28.55 -17.33
N GLU A 56 -15.12 29.81 -17.70
CA GLU A 56 -16.09 30.70 -17.06
C GLU A 56 -17.51 30.52 -17.58
N MET A 57 -17.66 29.95 -18.78
CA MET A 57 -18.97 29.73 -19.38
C MET A 57 -19.72 28.62 -18.67
N THR A 58 -21.05 28.70 -18.65
CA THR A 58 -21.93 27.65 -18.13
C THR A 58 -21.89 26.40 -19.03
N GLU A 59 -21.72 26.60 -20.31
CA GLU A 59 -21.51 25.58 -21.33
C GLU A 59 -20.09 25.79 -21.94
N PRO A 60 -19.33 24.73 -22.29
CA PRO A 60 -19.69 23.32 -22.22
C PRO A 60 -19.67 22.77 -20.78
N ARG A 61 -20.50 21.75 -20.53
CA ARG A 61 -20.47 21.04 -19.25
C ARG A 61 -19.26 20.13 -19.17
N VAL A 62 -18.39 20.38 -18.22
CA VAL A 62 -17.29 19.48 -17.91
C VAL A 62 -17.73 18.52 -16.81
N ALA A 63 -17.56 17.22 -17.03
CA ALA A 63 -17.91 16.20 -16.07
C ALA A 63 -16.84 15.12 -16.01
N ILE A 64 -16.71 14.49 -14.85
CA ILE A 64 -15.84 13.33 -14.65
C ILE A 64 -16.71 12.08 -14.42
N GLN A 65 -16.21 10.97 -14.92
CA GLN A 65 -16.75 9.65 -14.64
C GLN A 65 -15.64 8.83 -13.98
N ILE A 66 -15.97 8.23 -12.85
CA ILE A 66 -15.06 7.34 -12.14
C ILE A 66 -15.51 5.93 -12.46
N ASP A 67 -14.59 5.12 -12.98
CA ASP A 67 -14.84 3.69 -13.15
C ASP A 67 -14.90 3.02 -11.76
N ALA A 68 -16.04 2.43 -11.46
CA ALA A 68 -16.30 1.84 -10.15
C ALA A 68 -15.38 0.65 -9.85
N GLY A 69 -15.06 -0.15 -10.85
CA GLY A 69 -14.17 -1.32 -10.69
C GLY A 69 -12.73 -0.90 -10.39
N SER A 70 -12.22 0.07 -11.14
CA SER A 70 -10.88 0.63 -10.90
C SER A 70 -10.79 1.30 -9.54
N LEU A 71 -11.82 2.06 -9.13
CA LEU A 71 -11.88 2.68 -7.81
C LEU A 71 -11.87 1.63 -6.69
N GLU A 72 -12.71 0.60 -6.80
CA GLU A 72 -12.76 -0.48 -5.82
C GLU A 72 -11.42 -1.23 -5.72
N HIS A 73 -10.78 -1.49 -6.86
CA HIS A 73 -9.44 -2.08 -6.89
C HIS A 73 -8.43 -1.19 -6.17
N GLY A 74 -8.42 0.12 -6.48
CA GLY A 74 -7.55 1.10 -5.82
C GLY A 74 -7.77 1.17 -4.32
N LEU A 75 -9.03 1.21 -3.87
CA LEU A 75 -9.37 1.24 -2.45
C LEU A 75 -8.92 -0.04 -1.72
N ARG A 76 -9.08 -1.20 -2.34
CA ARG A 76 -8.56 -2.47 -1.80
C ARG A 76 -7.03 -2.45 -1.68
N GLN A 77 -6.33 -1.93 -2.67
CA GLN A 77 -4.87 -1.79 -2.65
C GLN A 77 -4.41 -0.88 -1.50
N VAL A 78 -5.03 0.29 -1.34
CA VAL A 78 -4.73 1.22 -0.24
C VAL A 78 -5.00 0.57 1.11
N GLY A 79 -6.14 -0.13 1.25
CA GLY A 79 -6.48 -0.88 2.47
C GLY A 79 -5.44 -1.97 2.81
N TYR A 80 -5.00 -2.72 1.81
CA TYR A 80 -3.96 -3.74 1.97
C TYR A 80 -2.62 -3.13 2.41
N ILE A 81 -2.19 -2.05 1.76
CA ILE A 81 -0.94 -1.34 2.11
C ILE A 81 -1.02 -0.81 3.54
N GLY A 82 -2.16 -0.21 3.92
CA GLY A 82 -2.39 0.31 5.27
C GLY A 82 -2.33 -0.79 6.34
N LYS A 83 -3.00 -1.93 6.10
CA LYS A 83 -2.96 -3.10 6.99
C LYS A 83 -1.54 -3.62 7.15
N ARG A 84 -0.83 -3.79 6.03
CA ARG A 84 0.55 -4.31 6.03
C ARG A 84 1.53 -3.37 6.75
N SER A 85 1.34 -2.04 6.62
CA SER A 85 2.16 -1.06 7.34
C SER A 85 1.96 -1.13 8.86
N LYS A 86 0.72 -1.24 9.33
CA LYS A 86 0.39 -1.41 10.76
C LYS A 86 0.96 -2.73 11.31
N GLN A 87 0.85 -3.82 10.55
CA GLN A 87 1.40 -5.11 10.90
C GLN A 87 2.93 -5.04 11.05
N LEU A 88 3.61 -4.41 10.09
CA LEU A 88 5.05 -4.20 10.16
C LEU A 88 5.47 -3.38 11.38
N GLU A 89 4.74 -2.30 11.68
CA GLU A 89 4.98 -1.48 12.88
C GLU A 89 4.82 -2.31 14.16
N TYR A 90 3.77 -3.12 14.24
CA TYR A 90 3.52 -4.01 15.36
C TYR A 90 4.68 -4.99 15.59
N PHE A 91 5.20 -5.60 14.53
CA PHE A 91 6.38 -6.47 14.62
C PHE A 91 7.63 -5.73 15.08
N ILE A 92 7.86 -4.52 14.57
CA ILE A 92 9.00 -3.69 14.98
C ILE A 92 8.92 -3.35 16.47
N ARG A 93 7.76 -2.90 16.94
CA ARG A 93 7.54 -2.53 18.34
C ARG A 93 7.70 -3.70 19.31
N ASN A 94 7.34 -4.90 18.88
CA ASN A 94 7.42 -6.12 19.69
C ASN A 94 8.68 -6.96 19.41
N GLY A 95 9.74 -6.32 18.93
CA GLY A 95 11.09 -6.89 18.92
C GLY A 95 11.36 -7.93 17.84
N ALA A 96 10.67 -7.90 16.71
CA ALA A 96 10.98 -8.79 15.59
C ALA A 96 12.39 -8.55 15.02
N THR A 97 13.08 -9.62 14.61
CA THR A 97 14.41 -9.54 14.04
C THR A 97 14.40 -9.01 12.59
N SER A 98 15.54 -8.51 12.08
CA SER A 98 15.65 -8.12 10.68
C SER A 98 15.41 -9.30 9.74
N ASN A 99 15.83 -10.51 10.12
CA ASN A 99 15.60 -11.73 9.35
C ASN A 99 14.09 -12.04 9.24
N MET A 100 13.31 -11.91 10.32
CA MET A 100 11.85 -12.03 10.27
C MET A 100 11.24 -11.04 9.29
N HIS A 101 11.63 -9.77 9.37
CA HIS A 101 11.11 -8.73 8.49
C HIS A 101 11.42 -9.02 7.01
N THR A 102 12.64 -9.46 6.72
CA THR A 102 13.02 -9.84 5.36
C THR A 102 12.20 -11.03 4.86
N LYS A 103 12.01 -12.06 5.69
CA LYS A 103 11.27 -13.28 5.29
C LYS A 103 9.76 -13.05 5.19
N LEU A 104 9.15 -12.37 6.16
CA LEU A 104 7.70 -12.20 6.24
C LEU A 104 7.18 -11.01 5.42
N PHE A 105 7.92 -9.90 5.40
CA PHE A 105 7.49 -8.66 4.75
C PHE A 105 8.23 -8.36 3.45
N ARG A 106 9.29 -9.10 3.12
CA ARG A 106 10.13 -8.92 1.92
C ARG A 106 10.69 -7.50 1.80
N ILE A 107 11.14 -6.95 2.92
CA ILE A 107 11.77 -5.63 3.00
C ILE A 107 13.26 -5.78 3.30
N SER A 108 14.07 -4.82 2.87
CA SER A 108 15.51 -4.86 3.08
C SER A 108 15.87 -4.61 4.55
N SER A 109 17.03 -5.10 5.00
CA SER A 109 17.54 -4.84 6.35
C SER A 109 17.81 -3.35 6.61
N SER A 110 18.16 -2.58 5.57
CA SER A 110 18.31 -1.12 5.65
C SER A 110 16.97 -0.43 5.92
N ASP A 111 15.90 -0.83 5.22
CA ASP A 111 14.55 -0.30 5.45
C ASP A 111 14.02 -0.64 6.83
N VAL A 112 14.29 -1.86 7.32
CA VAL A 112 13.96 -2.25 8.70
C VAL A 112 14.66 -1.33 9.70
N THR A 113 15.94 -1.04 9.48
CA THR A 113 16.71 -0.16 10.37
C THR A 113 16.16 1.26 10.37
N LEU A 114 15.81 1.80 9.20
CA LEU A 114 15.18 3.10 9.07
C LEU A 114 13.83 3.15 9.80
N LYS A 115 12.98 2.16 9.57
CA LYS A 115 11.66 2.07 10.21
C LYS A 115 11.75 1.90 11.72
N ARG A 116 12.73 1.15 12.23
CA ARG A 116 12.99 1.07 13.68
C ARG A 116 13.29 2.43 14.28
N ARG A 117 14.15 3.23 13.64
CA ARG A 117 14.43 4.60 14.11
C ARG A 117 13.18 5.47 14.18
N LEU A 118 12.27 5.31 13.20
CA LEU A 118 11.02 6.06 13.15
C LEU A 118 10.01 5.62 14.22
N PHE A 119 9.88 4.31 14.46
CA PHE A 119 8.83 3.77 15.33
C PHE A 119 9.26 3.52 16.77
N SER A 120 10.54 3.29 17.03
CA SER A 120 11.00 2.90 18.38
C SER A 120 11.66 4.04 19.17
N GLY A 121 12.00 5.18 18.53
CA GLY A 121 12.60 6.36 19.19
C GLY A 121 13.94 6.12 19.93
N THR A 122 14.30 4.88 20.17
CA THR A 122 15.52 4.45 20.86
C THR A 122 16.14 3.28 20.11
N HIS A 123 17.47 3.29 20.01
CA HIS A 123 18.24 2.14 19.55
C HIS A 123 18.09 0.99 20.56
N SER A 124 17.01 0.22 20.48
CA SER A 124 17.03 -1.08 21.12
C SER A 124 18.03 -1.94 20.35
N SER A 125 19.27 -2.03 20.85
CA SER A 125 20.19 -3.06 20.42
C SER A 125 19.43 -4.38 20.63
N LEU A 126 19.03 -5.02 19.55
CA LEU A 126 18.45 -6.36 19.62
C LEU A 126 19.54 -7.28 20.17
N ARG A 127 19.54 -7.46 21.48
CA ARG A 127 20.33 -8.50 22.12
C ARG A 127 19.86 -9.84 21.58
N ARG A 128 20.74 -10.82 21.59
CA ARG A 128 20.37 -12.21 21.28
C ARG A 128 19.12 -12.57 22.12
N PRO A 129 18.05 -13.09 21.53
CA PRO A 129 16.85 -13.41 22.27
C PRO A 129 17.18 -14.40 23.40
N THR A 130 16.72 -14.09 24.59
CA THR A 130 16.85 -15.01 25.72
C THR A 130 15.81 -16.12 25.54
N MET A 131 16.26 -17.38 25.53
CA MET A 131 15.35 -18.51 25.41
C MET A 131 14.51 -18.64 26.69
N PRO A 132 13.19 -18.78 26.59
CA PRO A 132 12.31 -18.93 27.75
C PRO A 132 12.48 -20.31 28.41
N PRO A 133 11.99 -20.49 29.64
CA PRO A 133 12.00 -21.79 30.32
C PRO A 133 11.39 -22.92 29.48
N HIS A 134 11.84 -24.15 29.69
CA HIS A 134 11.43 -25.32 28.90
C HIS A 134 9.90 -25.46 28.76
N LYS A 135 9.15 -25.32 29.87
CA LYS A 135 7.68 -25.36 29.84
C LYS A 135 7.03 -24.35 28.91
N VAL A 136 7.59 -23.14 28.86
CA VAL A 136 7.08 -22.06 27.97
C VAL A 136 7.42 -22.38 26.52
N ARG A 137 8.62 -22.90 26.25
CA ARG A 137 9.02 -23.34 24.90
C ARG A 137 8.11 -24.45 24.37
N GLU A 138 7.82 -25.45 25.18
CA GLU A 138 6.88 -26.51 24.79
C GLU A 138 5.47 -25.96 24.49
N ALA A 139 4.97 -25.04 25.31
CA ALA A 139 3.69 -24.40 25.09
C ALA A 139 3.66 -23.61 23.77
N ILE A 140 4.71 -22.84 23.47
CA ILE A 140 4.87 -22.10 22.22
C ILE A 140 4.88 -23.06 21.02
N GLN A 141 5.67 -24.16 21.10
CA GLN A 141 5.76 -25.13 20.01
C GLN A 141 4.44 -25.85 19.77
N LYS A 142 3.74 -26.25 20.84
CA LYS A 142 2.41 -26.87 20.74
C LYS A 142 1.41 -25.92 20.07
N ARG A 143 1.37 -24.66 20.52
CA ARG A 143 0.47 -23.66 19.95
C ARG A 143 0.79 -23.36 18.48
N TRP A 144 2.08 -23.26 18.15
CA TRP A 144 2.52 -23.10 16.77
C TRP A 144 2.05 -24.26 15.87
N PHE A 145 2.15 -25.50 16.37
CA PHE A 145 1.65 -26.65 15.64
C PHE A 145 0.13 -26.55 15.40
N GLU A 146 -0.64 -26.10 16.40
CA GLU A 146 -2.08 -25.88 16.27
C GLU A 146 -2.40 -24.80 15.21
N ILE A 147 -1.71 -23.66 15.21
CA ILE A 147 -1.86 -22.58 14.23
C ILE A 147 -1.55 -23.07 12.81
N ARG A 148 -0.55 -23.92 12.67
CA ARG A 148 -0.09 -24.45 11.38
C ARG A 148 -0.80 -25.70 10.91
N LYS A 149 -1.63 -26.31 11.76
CA LYS A 149 -2.38 -27.52 11.42
C LYS A 149 -3.27 -27.30 10.21
N GLY A 150 -3.09 -28.12 9.17
CA GLY A 150 -3.78 -27.99 7.90
C GLY A 150 -3.20 -26.94 6.94
N LYS A 151 -2.11 -26.26 7.34
CA LYS A 151 -1.39 -25.24 6.54
C LYS A 151 0.09 -25.64 6.34
N GLU A 152 0.42 -26.92 6.46
CA GLU A 152 1.82 -27.38 6.46
C GLU A 152 2.53 -27.06 5.14
N GLN A 153 1.80 -27.08 4.02
CA GLN A 153 2.30 -26.78 2.69
C GLN A 153 2.27 -25.28 2.34
N GLU A 154 1.57 -24.48 3.15
CA GLU A 154 1.50 -23.04 2.89
C GLU A 154 2.75 -22.33 3.44
N PRO A 155 3.19 -21.24 2.77
CA PRO A 155 4.26 -20.41 3.32
C PRO A 155 3.83 -19.80 4.65
N ILE A 156 4.78 -19.68 5.57
CA ILE A 156 4.56 -19.03 6.86
C ILE A 156 4.29 -17.55 6.61
N ARG A 157 3.23 -17.03 7.23
CA ARG A 157 2.78 -15.63 7.10
C ARG A 157 2.99 -14.86 8.41
N ALA A 158 2.94 -13.54 8.31
CA ALA A 158 3.03 -12.67 9.48
C ALA A 158 1.85 -12.90 10.43
N GLU A 159 0.65 -13.17 9.90
CA GLU A 159 -0.56 -13.47 10.66
C GLU A 159 -0.40 -14.68 11.59
N ASP A 160 0.33 -15.71 11.17
CA ASP A 160 0.59 -16.91 12.00
C ASP A 160 1.40 -16.52 13.26
N TYR A 161 2.35 -15.59 13.12
CA TYR A 161 3.11 -15.08 14.26
C TYR A 161 2.34 -14.07 15.10
N GLU A 162 1.43 -13.29 14.51
CA GLU A 162 0.54 -12.40 15.28
C GLU A 162 -0.38 -13.22 16.19
N GLU A 163 -0.96 -14.30 15.65
CA GLU A 163 -1.80 -15.22 16.42
C GLU A 163 -1.01 -15.85 17.56
N LEU A 164 0.22 -16.31 17.30
CA LEU A 164 1.09 -16.86 18.33
C LEU A 164 1.44 -15.82 19.40
N HIS A 165 1.78 -14.58 18.99
CA HIS A 165 2.14 -13.52 19.91
C HIS A 165 0.95 -13.04 20.76
N ALA A 166 -0.28 -13.14 20.25
CA ALA A 166 -1.47 -12.84 21.06
C ALA A 166 -1.57 -13.72 22.31
N ASP A 167 -1.18 -14.99 22.20
CA ASP A 167 -1.19 -15.94 23.33
C ASP A 167 0.06 -15.82 24.21
N PHE A 168 1.17 -15.30 23.68
CA PHE A 168 2.46 -15.17 24.38
C PHE A 168 2.99 -13.73 24.32
N SER A 169 2.14 -12.75 24.66
CA SER A 169 2.44 -11.34 24.55
C SER A 169 3.58 -10.84 25.46
N ALA A 170 3.97 -11.62 26.47
CA ALA A 170 5.14 -11.32 27.30
C ALA A 170 6.48 -11.63 26.60
N GLU A 171 6.45 -12.42 25.51
CA GLU A 171 7.62 -12.80 24.75
C GLU A 171 7.79 -11.90 23.52
N THR A 172 9.03 -11.63 23.13
CA THR A 172 9.27 -10.87 21.89
C THR A 172 9.09 -11.74 20.65
N PHE A 173 8.80 -11.14 19.51
CA PHE A 173 8.81 -11.87 18.23
C PHE A 173 10.15 -12.56 17.94
N ALA A 174 11.27 -11.96 18.38
CA ALA A 174 12.59 -12.59 18.27
C ALA A 174 12.68 -13.91 19.05
N THR A 175 12.12 -13.95 20.27
CA THR A 175 12.03 -15.14 21.11
C THR A 175 11.13 -16.20 20.47
N LEU A 176 9.92 -15.79 20.05
CA LEU A 176 8.98 -16.71 19.38
C LEU A 176 9.59 -17.33 18.12
N TRP A 177 10.25 -16.49 17.30
CA TRP A 177 10.96 -16.97 16.11
C TRP A 177 12.05 -17.98 16.44
N ALA A 178 12.85 -17.71 17.48
CA ALA A 178 13.92 -18.61 17.89
C ALA A 178 13.39 -19.95 18.34
N VAL A 179 12.31 -19.97 19.15
CA VAL A 179 11.66 -21.20 19.64
C VAL A 179 11.04 -22.02 18.51
N VAL A 180 10.30 -21.34 17.60
CA VAL A 180 9.64 -22.02 16.46
C VAL A 180 10.66 -22.64 15.49
N ASN A 181 11.86 -22.06 15.36
CA ASN A 181 12.88 -22.54 14.46
C ASN A 181 14.00 -23.34 15.18
N GLU A 182 13.84 -23.65 16.47
CA GLU A 182 14.85 -24.36 17.27
C GLU A 182 15.22 -25.73 16.67
N PHE A 183 14.31 -26.38 15.95
CA PHE A 183 14.49 -27.72 15.36
C PHE A 183 14.35 -27.71 13.82
N ARG A 184 14.51 -26.55 13.18
CA ARG A 184 14.44 -26.39 11.73
C ARG A 184 15.81 -26.08 11.14
N ASP A 185 16.78 -26.95 11.34
CA ASP A 185 18.05 -26.96 10.61
C ASP A 185 17.99 -27.89 9.41
#